data_7231da8431ac9d37060f432acbb84df3
#
_entry.id   7231da8431ac9d37060f432acbb84df3
#
_cell.length_a   1.000
_cell.length_b   1.000
_cell.length_c   1.000
_cell.angle_alpha   90.00
_cell.angle_beta   90.00
_cell.angle_gamma   90.00
#
_symmetry.space_group_name_H-M   'P 1'
#
loop_
_entity.id
_entity.type
_entity.pdbx_description
1 polymer ?
#
loop_
_entity_poly.entity_id
_entity_poly.type
_entity_poly.pdbx_seq_one_letter_code
_entity_poly.pdbx_strand_id
1 'polypeptide(L)'
;QGAIGYWLQQTLQNELARRGIKKPVATVVTQVKVDKNDKAFQNPTKPIGGFMDEAEAKKREQELGWNVVEDSGRGWRRVVASPLPVEVVEIDSVRALLNAGVVVITVGGGGIPVVDNGKGGCVGTAAVIDKDYASSLLSTLINADLFIISTAVEKIAINFGKPDQKWLDRMTLAEAKAYLAEGVHFAKGSMAPKIQAIINFLEAGGKEALVTNPENIGRALRGETGTRIVRE
;
A
#
# COMPACT_ATOMS: atom_id res chain seq x y z
N GLN A 1 -1.18 -9.88 10.31
CA GLN A 1 -0.30 -8.77 10.70
C GLN A 1 0.69 -9.18 11.79
N GLY A 2 0.24 -9.72 12.91
CA GLY A 2 1.09 -9.99 14.07
C GLY A 2 2.32 -10.84 13.77
N ALA A 3 2.17 -11.94 13.06
CA ALA A 3 3.28 -12.84 12.73
C ALA A 3 4.35 -12.15 11.85
N ILE A 4 3.93 -11.44 10.80
CA ILE A 4 4.84 -10.70 9.92
C ILE A 4 5.44 -9.50 10.69
N GLY A 5 4.64 -8.80 11.48
CA GLY A 5 5.10 -7.70 12.32
C GLY A 5 6.18 -8.12 13.30
N TYR A 6 5.99 -9.25 13.99
CA TYR A 6 7.01 -9.82 14.87
C TYR A 6 8.31 -10.11 14.11
N TRP A 7 8.22 -10.78 12.97
CA TRP A 7 9.41 -11.11 12.18
C TRP A 7 10.17 -9.86 11.73
N LEU A 8 9.48 -8.85 11.21
CA LEU A 8 10.09 -7.58 10.82
C LEU A 8 10.70 -6.85 12.01
N GLN A 9 9.98 -6.78 13.13
CA GLN A 9 10.45 -6.14 14.36
C GLN A 9 11.73 -6.78 14.87
N GLN A 10 11.76 -8.11 15.00
CA GLN A 10 12.92 -8.85 15.47
C GLN A 10 14.12 -8.66 14.54
N THR A 11 13.91 -8.80 13.22
CA THR A 11 14.98 -8.64 12.24
C THR A 11 15.55 -7.22 12.26
N LEU A 12 14.70 -6.21 12.33
CA LEU A 12 15.13 -4.81 12.39
C LEU A 12 15.86 -4.49 13.70
N GLN A 13 15.37 -4.97 14.84
CA GLN A 13 16.06 -4.79 16.13
C GLN A 13 17.47 -5.41 16.11
N ASN A 14 17.62 -6.61 15.58
CA ASN A 14 18.90 -7.27 15.44
C ASN A 14 19.86 -6.48 14.54
N GLU A 15 19.37 -5.97 13.41
CA GLU A 15 20.18 -5.19 12.50
C GLU A 15 20.59 -3.82 13.08
N LEU A 16 19.70 -3.15 13.80
CA LEU A 16 20.03 -1.92 14.53
C LEU A 16 21.10 -2.17 15.59
N ALA A 17 20.96 -3.24 16.39
CA ALA A 17 21.95 -3.63 17.39
C ALA A 17 23.31 -3.93 16.75
N ARG A 18 23.35 -4.69 15.65
CA ARG A 18 24.58 -4.99 14.90
C ARG A 18 25.31 -3.74 14.41
N ARG A 19 24.55 -2.67 14.11
CA ARG A 19 25.09 -1.36 13.70
C ARG A 19 25.37 -0.41 14.87
N GLY A 20 25.16 -0.83 16.10
CA GLY A 20 25.32 0.02 17.28
C GLY A 20 24.28 1.12 17.43
N ILE A 21 23.15 1.02 16.71
CA ILE A 21 22.05 2.00 16.72
C ILE A 21 21.07 1.61 17.83
N LYS A 22 20.98 2.45 18.87
CA LYS A 22 20.03 2.27 19.97
C LYS A 22 18.71 2.94 19.65
N LYS A 23 17.84 2.23 18.92
CA LYS A 23 16.49 2.71 18.59
C LYS A 23 15.47 1.61 18.86
N PRO A 24 14.42 1.86 19.66
CA PRO A 24 13.37 0.88 19.89
C PRO A 24 12.53 0.68 18.62
N VAL A 25 12.02 -0.53 18.44
CA VAL A 25 11.13 -0.91 17.35
C VAL A 25 9.89 -1.55 17.96
N ALA A 26 8.72 -1.19 17.51
CA ALA A 26 7.46 -1.77 17.94
C ALA A 26 6.53 -2.07 16.76
N THR A 27 5.80 -3.18 16.85
CA THR A 27 4.74 -3.51 15.92
C THR A 27 3.39 -3.20 16.56
N VAL A 28 2.57 -2.42 15.86
CA VAL A 28 1.19 -2.14 16.24
C VAL A 28 0.27 -2.92 15.29
N VAL A 29 -0.47 -3.88 15.84
CA VAL A 29 -1.56 -4.52 15.11
C VAL A 29 -2.62 -3.47 14.86
N THR A 30 -2.90 -3.20 13.59
CA THR A 30 -3.63 -2.00 13.18
C THR A 30 -4.93 -2.34 12.49
N GLN A 31 -6.02 -1.78 12.97
CA GLN A 31 -7.33 -1.78 12.34
C GLN A 31 -7.47 -0.56 11.44
N VAL A 32 -8.03 -0.77 10.27
CA VAL A 32 -8.32 0.33 9.32
C VAL A 32 -9.80 0.30 8.99
N LYS A 33 -10.47 1.40 9.33
CA LYS A 33 -11.90 1.57 9.12
C LYS A 33 -12.18 1.82 7.64
N VAL A 34 -13.24 1.20 7.15
CA VAL A 34 -13.75 1.37 5.78
C VAL A 34 -15.25 1.68 5.82
N ASP A 35 -15.75 2.32 4.77
CA ASP A 35 -17.19 2.54 4.64
C ASP A 35 -17.88 1.22 4.25
N LYS A 36 -18.84 0.75 5.06
CA LYS A 36 -19.64 -0.43 4.76
C LYS A 36 -20.44 -0.35 3.45
N ASN A 37 -20.66 0.86 2.93
CA ASN A 37 -21.37 1.13 1.70
C ASN A 37 -20.42 1.32 0.49
N ASP A 38 -19.12 1.13 0.67
CA ASP A 38 -18.16 1.25 -0.43
C ASP A 38 -18.54 0.30 -1.58
N LYS A 39 -18.53 0.84 -2.80
CA LYS A 39 -18.88 0.09 -4.03
C LYS A 39 -18.02 -1.15 -4.25
N ALA A 40 -16.82 -1.20 -3.67
CA ALA A 40 -15.95 -2.36 -3.73
C ALA A 40 -16.58 -3.64 -3.13
N PHE A 41 -17.51 -3.51 -2.17
CA PHE A 41 -18.23 -4.65 -1.63
C PHE A 41 -19.21 -5.25 -2.64
N GLN A 42 -19.71 -4.46 -3.58
CA GLN A 42 -20.61 -4.92 -4.66
C GLN A 42 -19.82 -5.42 -5.88
N ASN A 43 -18.57 -5.01 -6.04
CA ASN A 43 -17.71 -5.38 -7.16
C ASN A 43 -16.31 -5.79 -6.66
N PRO A 44 -16.14 -7.01 -6.14
CA PRO A 44 -14.85 -7.50 -5.67
C PRO A 44 -13.83 -7.62 -6.81
N THR A 45 -12.67 -6.96 -6.67
CA THR A 45 -11.62 -6.93 -7.70
C THR A 45 -10.22 -7.24 -7.18
N LYS A 46 -10.03 -7.35 -5.86
CA LYS A 46 -8.70 -7.56 -5.27
C LYS A 46 -8.33 -9.05 -5.28
N PRO A 47 -7.35 -9.48 -6.10
CA PRO A 47 -6.92 -10.87 -6.13
C PRO A 47 -6.22 -11.27 -4.82
N ILE A 48 -6.59 -12.41 -4.27
CA ILE A 48 -5.99 -13.00 -3.06
C ILE A 48 -5.69 -14.48 -3.25
N GLY A 49 -4.86 -15.04 -2.36
CA GLY A 49 -4.51 -16.46 -2.37
C GLY A 49 -3.64 -16.88 -3.55
N GLY A 50 -3.45 -18.19 -3.71
CA GLY A 50 -2.69 -18.78 -4.81
C GLY A 50 -3.49 -18.84 -6.11
N PHE A 51 -2.77 -19.16 -7.18
CA PHE A 51 -3.37 -19.46 -8.48
C PHE A 51 -4.00 -20.86 -8.45
N MET A 52 -5.09 -21.02 -9.20
CA MET A 52 -5.78 -22.28 -9.43
C MET A 52 -6.14 -22.41 -10.91
N ASP A 53 -6.43 -23.60 -11.38
CA ASP A 53 -7.00 -23.79 -12.70
C ASP A 53 -8.47 -23.37 -12.76
N GLU A 54 -9.03 -23.31 -13.95
CA GLU A 54 -10.41 -22.88 -14.17
C GLU A 54 -11.42 -23.85 -13.51
N ALA A 55 -11.18 -25.15 -13.58
CA ALA A 55 -12.08 -26.16 -13.03
C ALA A 55 -12.21 -26.02 -11.51
N GLU A 56 -11.07 -25.86 -10.81
CA GLU A 56 -11.04 -25.63 -9.36
C GLU A 56 -11.67 -24.27 -9.00
N ALA A 57 -11.41 -23.24 -9.80
CA ALA A 57 -12.00 -21.91 -9.58
C ALA A 57 -13.53 -21.95 -9.66
N LYS A 58 -14.08 -22.59 -10.71
CA LYS A 58 -15.54 -22.75 -10.90
C LYS A 58 -16.18 -23.63 -9.83
N LYS A 59 -15.49 -24.69 -9.41
CA LYS A 59 -15.94 -25.50 -8.28
C LYS A 59 -16.06 -24.66 -7.00
N ARG A 60 -15.05 -23.86 -6.65
CA ARG A 60 -15.08 -23.00 -5.45
C ARG A 60 -16.11 -21.88 -5.55
N GLU A 61 -16.33 -21.34 -6.75
CA GLU A 61 -17.41 -20.38 -6.99
C GLU A 61 -18.77 -20.98 -6.64
N GLN A 62 -19.05 -22.24 -7.09
CA GLN A 62 -20.30 -22.94 -6.84
C GLN A 62 -20.45 -23.41 -5.38
N GLU A 63 -19.41 -24.02 -4.80
CA GLU A 63 -19.48 -24.64 -3.48
C GLU A 63 -19.32 -23.64 -2.33
N LEU A 64 -18.51 -22.58 -2.52
CA LEU A 64 -18.12 -21.63 -1.46
C LEU A 64 -18.59 -20.20 -1.72
N GLY A 65 -19.25 -19.93 -2.86
CA GLY A 65 -19.72 -18.60 -3.22
C GLY A 65 -18.54 -17.61 -3.44
N TRP A 66 -17.38 -18.10 -3.88
CA TRP A 66 -16.26 -17.21 -4.15
C TRP A 66 -16.48 -16.39 -5.42
N ASN A 67 -16.04 -15.14 -5.40
CA ASN A 67 -15.79 -14.41 -6.65
C ASN A 67 -14.41 -14.81 -7.16
N VAL A 68 -14.31 -15.21 -8.41
CA VAL A 68 -13.05 -15.65 -9.04
C VAL A 68 -12.84 -14.94 -10.37
N VAL A 69 -11.59 -14.66 -10.70
CA VAL A 69 -11.21 -14.04 -11.98
C VAL A 69 -9.94 -14.69 -12.51
N GLU A 70 -9.81 -14.69 -13.83
CA GLU A 70 -8.56 -15.01 -14.49
C GLU A 70 -7.55 -13.85 -14.27
N ASP A 71 -6.32 -14.16 -13.85
CA ASP A 71 -5.30 -13.17 -13.50
C ASP A 71 -4.13 -13.23 -14.48
N SER A 72 -4.28 -12.52 -15.57
CA SER A 72 -3.19 -12.18 -16.52
C SER A 72 -2.46 -13.38 -17.12
N GLY A 73 -3.17 -14.43 -17.51
CA GLY A 73 -2.62 -15.65 -18.13
C GLY A 73 -1.90 -16.59 -17.16
N ARG A 74 -1.92 -16.28 -15.86
CA ARG A 74 -1.24 -17.09 -14.83
C ARG A 74 -2.14 -18.10 -14.15
N GLY A 75 -3.45 -18.06 -14.44
CA GLY A 75 -4.49 -18.88 -13.84
C GLY A 75 -5.54 -18.05 -13.13
N TRP A 76 -6.44 -18.72 -12.44
CA TRP A 76 -7.57 -18.11 -11.74
C TRP A 76 -7.24 -17.81 -10.28
N ARG A 77 -7.80 -16.72 -9.76
CA ARG A 77 -7.67 -16.35 -8.34
C ARG A 77 -9.00 -15.92 -7.76
N ARG A 78 -9.14 -16.14 -6.45
CA ARG A 78 -10.23 -15.52 -5.70
C ARG A 78 -10.03 -14.00 -5.68
N VAL A 79 -11.13 -13.27 -5.84
CA VAL A 79 -11.17 -11.81 -5.61
C VAL A 79 -12.08 -11.47 -4.44
N VAL A 80 -11.70 -10.42 -3.72
CA VAL A 80 -12.45 -9.88 -2.59
C VAL A 80 -12.63 -8.36 -2.74
N ALA A 81 -13.51 -7.79 -1.92
CA ALA A 81 -13.68 -6.35 -1.84
C ALA A 81 -12.36 -5.66 -1.44
N SER A 82 -12.06 -4.51 -2.04
CA SER A 82 -10.93 -3.66 -1.69
C SER A 82 -11.40 -2.22 -1.48
N PRO A 83 -12.14 -1.95 -0.38
CA PRO A 83 -12.65 -0.62 -0.08
C PRO A 83 -11.53 0.35 0.25
N LEU A 84 -11.81 1.65 0.11
CA LEU A 84 -10.87 2.70 0.46
C LEU A 84 -10.73 2.82 1.99
N PRO A 85 -9.52 3.03 2.52
CA PRO A 85 -9.31 3.29 3.93
C PRO A 85 -9.84 4.67 4.32
N VAL A 86 -10.54 4.75 5.45
CA VAL A 86 -11.14 6.00 5.97
C VAL A 86 -10.43 6.48 7.22
N GLU A 87 -10.05 5.55 8.12
CA GLU A 87 -9.48 5.87 9.42
C GLU A 87 -8.50 4.77 9.84
N VAL A 88 -7.41 5.15 10.51
CA VAL A 88 -6.51 4.24 11.21
C VAL A 88 -6.88 4.27 12.69
N VAL A 89 -7.48 3.19 13.21
CA VAL A 89 -8.06 3.17 14.56
C VAL A 89 -7.00 3.44 15.64
N GLU A 90 -5.82 2.86 15.52
CA GLU A 90 -4.71 2.99 16.47
C GLU A 90 -3.81 4.21 16.22
N ILE A 91 -4.29 5.23 15.50
CA ILE A 91 -3.46 6.39 15.08
C ILE A 91 -2.80 7.12 16.27
N ASP A 92 -3.51 7.26 17.37
CA ASP A 92 -2.97 7.97 18.55
C ASP A 92 -1.86 7.16 19.22
N SER A 93 -1.99 5.84 19.27
CA SER A 93 -0.91 4.93 19.72
C SER A 93 0.32 5.03 18.82
N VAL A 94 0.12 5.05 17.50
CA VAL A 94 1.20 5.21 16.52
C VAL A 94 1.91 6.56 16.71
N ARG A 95 1.17 7.65 16.86
CA ARG A 95 1.74 8.98 17.12
C ARG A 95 2.53 9.04 18.42
N ALA A 96 2.01 8.45 19.50
CA ALA A 96 2.70 8.42 20.78
C ALA A 96 4.05 7.68 20.69
N LEU A 97 4.09 6.54 20.01
CA LEU A 97 5.32 5.78 19.78
C LEU A 97 6.31 6.56 18.90
N LEU A 98 5.86 7.18 17.82
CA LEU A 98 6.70 8.00 16.95
C LEU A 98 7.31 9.18 17.73
N ASN A 99 6.52 9.89 18.53
CA ASN A 99 6.97 10.98 19.37
C ASN A 99 8.00 10.54 20.43
N ALA A 100 7.90 9.31 20.90
CA ALA A 100 8.89 8.69 21.77
C ALA A 100 10.16 8.18 21.03
N GLY A 101 10.27 8.42 19.72
CA GLY A 101 11.42 8.04 18.91
C GLY A 101 11.46 6.56 18.51
N VAL A 102 10.36 5.84 18.67
CA VAL A 102 10.22 4.41 18.29
C VAL A 102 10.07 4.28 16.77
N VAL A 103 10.73 3.31 16.16
CA VAL A 103 10.44 2.88 14.80
C VAL A 103 9.18 2.02 14.83
N VAL A 104 8.12 2.45 14.16
CA VAL A 104 6.80 1.80 14.24
C VAL A 104 6.51 1.01 12.97
N ILE A 105 6.19 -0.27 13.13
CA ILE A 105 5.67 -1.15 12.09
C ILE A 105 4.16 -1.20 12.27
N THR A 106 3.41 -0.67 11.30
CA THR A 106 1.96 -0.51 11.41
C THR A 106 1.27 -0.60 10.04
N VAL A 107 -0.04 -0.65 9.99
CA VAL A 107 -0.92 -0.85 8.82
C VAL A 107 -0.46 -1.97 7.86
N GLY A 108 0.21 -3.00 8.38
CA GLY A 108 0.74 -4.11 7.60
C GLY A 108 -0.33 -4.77 6.72
N GLY A 109 -0.02 -4.95 5.43
CA GLY A 109 -0.93 -5.53 4.44
C GLY A 109 -2.15 -4.67 4.10
N GLY A 110 -2.21 -3.40 4.56
CA GLY A 110 -3.35 -2.50 4.41
C GLY A 110 -4.18 -2.33 5.70
N GLY A 111 -3.80 -2.99 6.78
CA GLY A 111 -4.54 -3.02 8.03
C GLY A 111 -5.61 -4.12 8.08
N ILE A 112 -6.21 -4.31 9.25
CA ILE A 112 -7.35 -5.20 9.45
C ILE A 112 -8.62 -4.38 9.14
N PRO A 113 -9.38 -4.74 8.09
CA PRO A 113 -10.55 -3.96 7.70
C PRO A 113 -11.67 -4.11 8.73
N VAL A 114 -12.17 -2.97 9.21
CA VAL A 114 -13.27 -2.90 10.16
C VAL A 114 -14.32 -1.89 9.70
N VAL A 115 -15.56 -2.09 10.12
CA VAL A 115 -16.67 -1.15 9.94
C VAL A 115 -17.27 -0.77 11.29
N ASP A 116 -17.94 0.37 11.34
CA ASP A 116 -18.70 0.78 12.51
C ASP A 116 -19.83 -0.24 12.80
N ASN A 117 -19.94 -0.65 14.07
CA ASN A 117 -20.96 -1.60 14.51
C ASN A 117 -22.29 -0.92 14.92
N GLY A 118 -22.39 0.40 14.78
CA GLY A 118 -23.56 1.20 15.18
C GLY A 118 -23.77 1.33 16.69
N LYS A 119 -22.79 0.88 17.50
CA LYS A 119 -22.86 0.90 19.00
C LYS A 119 -21.61 1.57 19.60
N GLY A 120 -20.91 2.40 18.82
CA GLY A 120 -19.70 3.10 19.26
C GLY A 120 -18.42 2.27 19.19
N GLY A 121 -18.41 1.14 18.50
CA GLY A 121 -17.24 0.29 18.29
C GLY A 121 -17.12 -0.19 16.86
N CYS A 122 -16.09 -1.00 16.59
CA CYS A 122 -15.82 -1.59 15.28
C CYS A 122 -16.03 -3.10 15.27
N VAL A 123 -16.31 -3.64 14.11
CA VAL A 123 -16.38 -5.09 13.84
C VAL A 123 -15.64 -5.40 12.53
N GLY A 124 -14.94 -6.54 12.48
CA GLY A 124 -14.23 -6.99 11.29
C GLY A 124 -15.15 -7.20 10.08
N THR A 125 -14.67 -6.89 8.90
CA THR A 125 -15.39 -7.10 7.64
C THR A 125 -14.55 -7.87 6.64
N ALA A 126 -15.21 -8.62 5.74
CA ALA A 126 -14.54 -9.45 4.73
C ALA A 126 -14.04 -8.57 3.56
N ALA A 127 -12.83 -8.06 3.67
CA ALA A 127 -12.18 -7.21 2.68
C ALA A 127 -10.66 -7.33 2.76
N VAL A 128 -9.96 -6.81 1.75
CA VAL A 128 -8.51 -6.57 1.78
C VAL A 128 -8.24 -5.16 1.28
N ILE A 129 -7.90 -4.27 2.20
CA ILE A 129 -7.56 -2.87 1.88
C ILE A 129 -6.24 -2.87 1.09
N ASP A 130 -6.13 -2.01 0.08
CA ASP A 130 -4.87 -1.81 -0.62
C ASP A 130 -3.86 -1.13 0.31
N LYS A 131 -2.67 -1.76 0.44
CA LYS A 131 -1.62 -1.28 1.35
C LYS A 131 -1.07 0.10 0.98
N ASP A 132 -1.06 0.43 -0.32
CA ASP A 132 -0.52 1.71 -0.77
C ASP A 132 -1.47 2.85 -0.36
N TYR A 133 -2.80 2.64 -0.44
CA TYR A 133 -3.80 3.59 0.07
C TYR A 133 -3.77 3.72 1.60
N ALA A 134 -3.68 2.59 2.33
CA ALA A 134 -3.60 2.63 3.78
C ALA A 134 -2.33 3.34 4.27
N SER A 135 -1.20 3.13 3.59
CA SER A 135 0.06 3.80 3.89
C SER A 135 0.01 5.30 3.56
N SER A 136 -0.65 5.68 2.46
CA SER A 136 -0.90 7.08 2.11
C SER A 136 -1.73 7.79 3.18
N LEU A 137 -2.83 7.18 3.63
CA LEU A 137 -3.66 7.70 4.72
C LEU A 137 -2.83 7.86 6.00
N LEU A 138 -2.08 6.81 6.40
CA LEU A 138 -1.21 6.88 7.57
C LEU A 138 -0.19 8.01 7.45
N SER A 139 0.51 8.11 6.32
CA SER A 139 1.52 9.14 6.08
C SER A 139 0.95 10.55 6.21
N THR A 140 -0.27 10.77 5.75
CA THR A 140 -1.01 12.02 5.94
C THR A 140 -1.32 12.26 7.43
N LEU A 141 -1.84 11.27 8.13
CA LEU A 141 -2.25 11.39 9.53
C LEU A 141 -1.07 11.64 10.49
N ILE A 142 0.12 11.17 10.17
CA ILE A 142 1.34 11.41 10.97
C ILE A 142 2.15 12.62 10.48
N ASN A 143 1.68 13.35 9.46
CA ASN A 143 2.39 14.45 8.81
C ASN A 143 3.79 14.05 8.34
N ALA A 144 3.91 12.93 7.63
CA ALA A 144 5.20 12.45 7.13
C ALA A 144 5.84 13.46 6.18
N ASP A 145 7.15 13.71 6.36
CA ASP A 145 7.91 14.57 5.46
C ASP A 145 8.17 13.94 4.10
N LEU A 146 8.31 12.61 4.07
CA LEU A 146 8.58 11.82 2.88
C LEU A 146 7.77 10.52 2.89
N PHE A 147 7.04 10.25 1.82
CA PHE A 147 6.35 9.00 1.59
C PHE A 147 7.14 8.12 0.62
N ILE A 148 7.72 7.02 1.09
CA ILE A 148 8.51 6.11 0.24
C ILE A 148 7.69 4.88 -0.11
N ILE A 149 7.59 4.57 -1.40
CA ILE A 149 7.09 3.29 -1.90
C ILE A 149 8.25 2.46 -2.43
N SER A 150 8.58 1.40 -1.71
CA SER A 150 9.53 0.38 -2.17
C SER A 150 8.79 -0.64 -3.04
N THR A 151 9.25 -0.84 -4.27
CA THR A 151 8.62 -1.71 -5.27
C THR A 151 9.65 -2.44 -6.12
N ALA A 152 9.23 -3.22 -7.12
CA ALA A 152 10.15 -4.04 -7.93
C ALA A 152 11.00 -3.26 -8.94
N VAL A 153 10.74 -1.97 -9.14
CA VAL A 153 11.46 -1.14 -10.11
C VAL A 153 12.25 -0.03 -9.42
N GLU A 154 13.41 0.29 -9.97
CA GLU A 154 14.26 1.37 -9.46
C GLU A 154 13.64 2.76 -9.66
N LYS A 155 12.95 2.96 -10.79
CA LYS A 155 12.28 4.22 -11.16
C LYS A 155 10.91 3.95 -11.75
N ILE A 156 10.06 4.95 -11.75
CA ILE A 156 8.80 4.93 -12.50
C ILE A 156 9.13 5.13 -13.98
N ALA A 157 8.42 4.40 -14.86
CA ALA A 157 8.46 4.63 -16.29
C ALA A 157 7.07 4.97 -16.83
N ILE A 158 7.01 5.89 -17.77
CA ILE A 158 5.86 6.02 -18.68
C ILE A 158 6.09 5.12 -19.89
N ASN A 159 4.99 4.65 -20.51
CA ASN A 159 5.00 3.73 -21.64
C ASN A 159 5.81 2.44 -21.38
N PHE A 160 5.74 1.91 -20.15
CA PHE A 160 6.50 0.74 -19.74
C PHE A 160 6.29 -0.44 -20.70
N GLY A 161 7.42 -1.04 -21.17
CA GLY A 161 7.41 -2.15 -22.11
C GLY A 161 7.14 -1.78 -23.56
N LYS A 162 7.04 -0.48 -23.89
CA LYS A 162 6.86 0.02 -25.27
C LYS A 162 8.17 0.61 -25.82
N PRO A 163 8.30 0.78 -27.16
CA PRO A 163 9.51 1.35 -27.77
C PRO A 163 9.85 2.78 -27.31
N ASP A 164 8.85 3.54 -26.88
CA ASP A 164 8.94 4.91 -26.38
C ASP A 164 8.93 4.99 -24.83
N GLN A 165 9.33 3.90 -24.15
CA GLN A 165 9.46 3.89 -22.72
C GLN A 165 10.45 4.94 -22.24
N LYS A 166 10.07 5.70 -21.20
CA LYS A 166 10.91 6.71 -20.57
C LYS A 166 10.90 6.55 -19.07
N TRP A 167 12.08 6.40 -18.46
CA TRP A 167 12.29 6.42 -17.02
C TRP A 167 12.24 7.85 -16.50
N LEU A 168 11.62 8.07 -15.35
CA LEU A 168 11.46 9.38 -14.74
C LEU A 168 12.30 9.49 -13.47
N ASP A 169 13.13 10.51 -13.40
CA ASP A 169 13.85 10.89 -12.17
C ASP A 169 12.98 11.73 -11.24
N ARG A 170 12.16 12.58 -11.84
CA ARG A 170 11.25 13.49 -11.13
C ARG A 170 9.91 13.57 -11.88
N MET A 171 8.85 13.80 -11.12
CA MET A 171 7.50 14.04 -11.62
C MET A 171 6.79 15.01 -10.67
N THR A 172 6.04 15.94 -11.22
CA THR A 172 5.17 16.82 -10.45
C THR A 172 3.83 16.12 -10.15
N LEU A 173 3.10 16.61 -9.15
CA LEU A 173 1.74 16.17 -8.86
C LEU A 173 0.82 16.32 -10.10
N ALA A 174 0.98 17.43 -10.84
CA ALA A 174 0.20 17.67 -12.05
C ALA A 174 0.49 16.62 -13.13
N GLU A 175 1.75 16.30 -13.38
CA GLU A 175 2.16 15.24 -14.32
C GLU A 175 1.68 13.86 -13.87
N ALA A 176 1.78 13.55 -12.58
CA ALA A 176 1.28 12.28 -12.02
C ALA A 176 -0.21 12.09 -12.28
N LYS A 177 -1.00 13.14 -12.08
CA LYS A 177 -2.46 13.15 -12.36
C LYS A 177 -2.74 13.01 -13.84
N ALA A 178 -2.00 13.72 -14.70
CA ALA A 178 -2.17 13.64 -16.15
C ALA A 178 -1.89 12.23 -16.67
N TYR A 179 -0.71 11.66 -16.33
CA TYR A 179 -0.33 10.31 -16.75
C TYR A 179 -1.28 9.23 -16.21
N LEU A 180 -1.81 9.40 -15.00
CA LEU A 180 -2.79 8.47 -14.45
C LEU A 180 -4.12 8.56 -15.19
N ALA A 181 -4.57 9.77 -15.53
CA ALA A 181 -5.82 10.02 -16.26
C ALA A 181 -5.78 9.48 -17.70
N GLU A 182 -4.64 9.53 -18.37
CA GLU A 182 -4.44 8.94 -19.70
C GLU A 182 -4.66 7.41 -19.70
N GLY A 183 -4.43 6.74 -18.56
CA GLY A 183 -4.74 5.32 -18.37
C GLY A 183 -3.89 4.33 -19.16
N VAL A 184 -2.84 4.80 -19.85
CA VAL A 184 -1.97 4.00 -20.74
C VAL A 184 -0.55 3.80 -20.24
N HIS A 185 -0.14 4.58 -19.23
CA HIS A 185 1.24 4.59 -18.72
C HIS A 185 1.47 3.61 -17.57
N PHE A 186 0.48 3.42 -16.69
CA PHE A 186 0.62 2.65 -15.47
C PHE A 186 -0.32 1.45 -15.45
N ALA A 187 0.24 0.26 -15.17
CA ALA A 187 -0.56 -0.96 -15.07
C ALA A 187 -1.57 -0.86 -13.92
N LYS A 188 -2.85 -1.08 -14.23
CA LYS A 188 -3.99 -0.92 -13.31
C LYS A 188 -3.89 -1.74 -12.02
N GLY A 189 -3.30 -2.93 -12.08
CA GLY A 189 -3.16 -3.84 -10.92
C GLY A 189 -1.86 -3.66 -10.12
N SER A 190 -0.95 -2.76 -10.50
CA SER A 190 0.36 -2.63 -9.84
C SER A 190 0.82 -1.19 -9.66
N MET A 191 1.22 -0.48 -10.72
CA MET A 191 1.77 0.87 -10.61
C MET A 191 0.68 1.94 -10.41
N ALA A 192 -0.47 1.83 -11.08
CA ALA A 192 -1.53 2.84 -10.98
C ALA A 192 -2.03 3.07 -9.54
N PRO A 193 -2.29 2.04 -8.70
CA PRO A 193 -2.63 2.25 -7.29
C PRO A 193 -1.56 2.98 -6.49
N LYS A 194 -0.27 2.75 -6.78
CA LYS A 194 0.85 3.45 -6.13
C LYS A 194 0.88 4.93 -6.47
N ILE A 195 0.71 5.25 -7.76
CA ILE A 195 0.63 6.64 -8.22
C ILE A 195 -0.57 7.34 -7.59
N GLN A 196 -1.74 6.69 -7.56
CA GLN A 196 -2.93 7.26 -6.90
C GLN A 196 -2.70 7.49 -5.40
N ALA A 197 -2.06 6.56 -4.69
CA ALA A 197 -1.72 6.72 -3.28
C ALA A 197 -0.78 7.92 -3.04
N ILE A 198 0.19 8.12 -3.92
CA ILE A 198 1.09 9.28 -3.88
C ILE A 198 0.32 10.57 -4.15
N ILE A 199 -0.55 10.60 -5.15
CA ILE A 199 -1.42 11.75 -5.45
C ILE A 199 -2.24 12.11 -4.21
N ASN A 200 -2.89 11.14 -3.58
CA ASN A 200 -3.70 11.36 -2.38
C ASN A 200 -2.87 11.98 -1.24
N PHE A 201 -1.66 11.47 -1.00
CA PHE A 201 -0.75 12.01 0.01
C PHE A 201 -0.34 13.46 -0.28
N LEU A 202 0.06 13.76 -1.51
CA LEU A 202 0.48 15.10 -1.90
C LEU A 202 -0.67 16.11 -1.89
N GLU A 203 -1.88 15.72 -2.33
CA GLU A 203 -3.09 16.55 -2.26
C GLU A 203 -3.51 16.86 -0.82
N ALA A 204 -3.31 15.89 0.09
CA ALA A 204 -3.59 16.06 1.52
C ALA A 204 -2.53 16.93 2.26
N GLY A 205 -1.56 17.50 1.55
CA GLY A 205 -0.54 18.38 2.13
C GLY A 205 0.84 17.78 2.29
N GLY A 206 1.03 16.52 1.89
CA GLY A 206 2.33 15.86 1.86
C GLY A 206 3.34 16.64 1.02
N LYS A 207 4.61 16.59 1.40
CA LYS A 207 5.66 17.39 0.75
C LYS A 207 6.23 16.70 -0.47
N GLU A 208 6.59 15.44 -0.32
CA GLU A 208 7.35 14.67 -1.31
C GLU A 208 7.08 13.18 -1.18
N ALA A 209 7.05 12.47 -2.31
CA ALA A 209 7.07 11.02 -2.34
C ALA A 209 8.26 10.52 -3.17
N LEU A 210 8.73 9.30 -2.87
CA LEU A 210 9.85 8.66 -3.52
C LEU A 210 9.47 7.22 -3.88
N VAL A 211 9.70 6.82 -5.12
CA VAL A 211 9.52 5.43 -5.57
C VAL A 211 10.86 4.85 -5.98
N THR A 212 11.21 3.69 -5.41
CA THR A 212 12.43 2.96 -5.75
C THR A 212 12.30 1.49 -5.35
N ASN A 213 13.32 0.67 -5.65
CA ASN A 213 13.41 -0.71 -5.19
C ASN A 213 14.21 -0.83 -3.87
N PRO A 214 14.10 -1.95 -3.14
CA PRO A 214 14.75 -2.11 -1.83
C PRO A 214 16.26 -1.86 -1.84
N GLU A 215 16.94 -2.33 -2.88
CA GLU A 215 18.40 -2.25 -3.01
C GLU A 215 18.90 -0.81 -3.17
N ASN A 216 18.05 0.05 -3.71
CA ASN A 216 18.41 1.43 -4.03
C ASN A 216 17.87 2.48 -3.05
N ILE A 217 17.14 2.10 -1.98
CA ILE A 217 16.57 3.07 -1.01
C ILE A 217 17.64 4.06 -0.51
N GLY A 218 18.83 3.56 -0.12
CA GLY A 218 19.90 4.43 0.38
C GLY A 218 20.41 5.42 -0.66
N ARG A 219 20.57 5.01 -1.91
CA ARG A 219 20.97 5.87 -3.03
C ARG A 219 19.87 6.88 -3.38
N ALA A 220 18.63 6.42 -3.40
CA ALA A 220 17.46 7.25 -3.71
C ALA A 220 17.24 8.36 -2.66
N LEU A 221 17.47 8.06 -1.37
CA LEU A 221 17.45 9.06 -0.30
C LEU A 221 18.50 10.15 -0.48
N ARG A 222 19.66 9.83 -1.06
CA ARG A 222 20.71 10.81 -1.41
C ARG A 222 20.46 11.55 -2.74
N GLY A 223 19.38 11.21 -3.46
CA GLY A 223 19.04 11.82 -4.75
C GLY A 223 19.81 11.25 -5.94
N GLU A 224 20.46 10.09 -5.79
CA GLU A 224 21.26 9.46 -6.85
C GLU A 224 20.41 8.63 -7.82
N THR A 225 19.21 8.23 -7.43
CA THR A 225 18.29 7.43 -8.23
C THR A 225 16.87 7.47 -7.65
N GLY A 226 15.97 6.60 -8.14
CA GLY A 226 14.55 6.62 -7.79
C GLY A 226 13.76 7.66 -8.57
N THR A 227 12.45 7.70 -8.38
CA THR A 227 11.59 8.77 -8.92
C THR A 227 11.05 9.58 -7.76
N ARG A 228 11.36 10.88 -7.73
CA ARG A 228 10.80 11.83 -6.78
C ARG A 228 9.53 12.45 -7.33
N ILE A 229 8.48 12.47 -6.53
CA ILE A 229 7.20 13.09 -6.89
C ILE A 229 6.95 14.24 -5.91
N VAL A 230 6.76 15.44 -6.44
CA VAL A 230 6.64 16.67 -5.67
C VAL A 230 5.40 17.44 -6.08
N ARG A 231 4.98 18.41 -5.27
CA ARG A 231 3.78 19.22 -5.58
C ARG A 231 3.99 20.14 -6.80
N GLU A 232 5.19 20.68 -6.98
CA GLU A 232 5.59 21.63 -8.05
C GLU A 232 6.93 21.24 -8.66
#